data_21c5b01b07f17a64fafa79dc81259359
#
_entry.id   21c5b01b07f17a64fafa79dc81259359
#
_cell.length_a   1.000
_cell.length_b   1.000
_cell.length_c   1.000
_cell.angle_alpha   90.00
_cell.angle_beta   90.00
_cell.angle_gamma   90.00
#
_symmetry.space_group_name_H-M   'P 1'
#
loop_
_entity.id
_entity.type
_entity.pdbx_description
1 polymer ?
#
loop_
_entity_poly.entity_id
_entity_poly.type
_entity_poly.pdbx_seq_one_letter_code
_entity_poly.pdbx_strand_id
1 'polypeptide(L)'
;REPLPKRWKSLSMAEKIGPGETDYNIYDRQVATEAIEWLATDGKQKNPWVLFVSMVAPHFPLIAPQEFYDLYDKLGLMPTKPRESPEHPWHHAMRNCQIMDNFTSERTRVALASYYGLVTFIDDLIGKILGAVEQNGLSNNTQIFYLSDHGDNIGERDLWGKSNFYEESVGIPCIIKGPGIPAGKILKTPVSLVDVYPTILKSAGITPEAKPGTSLVDLANAVDDFERLVFSEYHAVGSPTGAFMI
;
A
#
# COMPACT_ATOMS: atom_id res chain seq x y z
N ARG A 1 6.59 32.79 -12.77
CA ARG A 1 7.25 31.63 -12.14
C ARG A 1 7.69 30.72 -13.26
N GLU A 2 8.90 30.19 -13.20
CA GLU A 2 9.35 29.15 -14.14
C GLU A 2 8.45 27.91 -14.05
N PRO A 3 8.19 27.23 -15.18
CA PRO A 3 7.42 26.01 -15.16
C PRO A 3 8.17 24.95 -14.33
N LEU A 4 7.42 24.15 -13.57
CA LEU A 4 7.97 23.08 -12.77
C LEU A 4 8.70 22.05 -13.66
N PRO A 5 9.79 21.45 -13.18
CA PRO A 5 10.53 20.48 -13.96
C PRO A 5 9.67 19.24 -14.27
N LYS A 6 9.75 18.77 -15.50
CA LYS A 6 9.07 17.55 -15.93
C LYS A 6 9.72 16.31 -15.31
N ARG A 7 8.90 15.36 -14.88
CA ARG A 7 9.32 14.05 -14.37
C ARG A 7 9.48 13.05 -15.51
N TRP A 8 10.63 13.08 -16.17
CA TRP A 8 10.91 12.24 -17.35
C TRP A 8 10.76 10.73 -17.09
N LYS A 9 11.00 10.28 -15.85
CA LYS A 9 10.80 8.86 -15.47
C LYS A 9 9.37 8.38 -15.68
N SER A 10 8.38 9.28 -15.69
CA SER A 10 6.99 8.90 -15.93
C SER A 10 6.75 8.34 -17.34
N LEU A 11 7.56 8.70 -18.33
CA LEU A 11 7.49 8.12 -19.68
C LEU A 11 7.72 6.62 -19.70
N SER A 12 8.66 6.11 -18.90
CA SER A 12 8.98 4.68 -18.86
C SER A 12 7.91 3.84 -18.16
N MET A 13 6.99 4.46 -17.43
CA MET A 13 5.94 3.71 -16.74
C MET A 13 5.00 3.01 -17.72
N ALA A 14 4.68 3.63 -18.85
CA ALA A 14 3.83 3.03 -19.88
C ALA A 14 4.54 1.96 -20.74
N GLU A 15 5.85 1.78 -20.57
CA GLU A 15 6.65 0.82 -21.34
C GLU A 15 6.91 -0.46 -20.54
N LYS A 16 6.95 -0.38 -19.22
CA LYS A 16 7.23 -1.49 -18.31
C LYS A 16 5.94 -2.01 -17.69
N ILE A 17 5.09 -2.60 -18.52
CA ILE A 17 3.77 -3.11 -18.18
C ILE A 17 3.55 -4.46 -18.85
N GLY A 18 2.68 -5.30 -18.31
CA GLY A 18 2.28 -6.57 -18.93
C GLY A 18 2.67 -7.80 -18.12
N PRO A 19 2.52 -8.99 -18.72
CA PRO A 19 2.94 -10.22 -18.09
C PRO A 19 4.47 -10.40 -18.12
N GLY A 20 5.02 -11.06 -17.11
CA GLY A 20 6.44 -11.38 -17.02
C GLY A 20 6.97 -11.45 -15.60
N GLU A 21 8.27 -11.47 -15.46
CA GLU A 21 8.98 -11.49 -14.19
C GLU A 21 9.90 -10.28 -14.09
N THR A 22 10.07 -9.80 -12.88
CA THR A 22 10.98 -8.71 -12.53
C THR A 22 11.83 -9.07 -11.32
N ASP A 23 12.92 -8.34 -11.11
CA ASP A 23 13.72 -8.49 -9.88
C ASP A 23 12.87 -8.24 -8.62
N TYR A 24 11.82 -7.41 -8.70
CA TYR A 24 10.90 -7.18 -7.57
C TYR A 24 10.06 -8.41 -7.27
N ASN A 25 9.54 -9.09 -8.29
CA ASN A 25 8.74 -10.30 -8.08
C ASN A 25 9.58 -11.42 -7.48
N ILE A 26 10.84 -11.56 -7.93
CA ILE A 26 11.82 -12.51 -7.39
C ILE A 26 12.14 -12.17 -5.93
N TYR A 27 12.42 -10.90 -5.66
CA TYR A 27 12.67 -10.38 -4.31
C TYR A 27 11.51 -10.65 -3.36
N ASP A 28 10.27 -10.36 -3.77
CA ASP A 28 9.09 -10.55 -2.94
C ASP A 28 8.85 -12.03 -2.61
N ARG A 29 9.09 -12.95 -3.56
CA ARG A 29 9.05 -14.40 -3.28
C ARG A 29 10.13 -14.82 -2.29
N GLN A 30 11.33 -14.26 -2.39
CA GLN A 30 12.42 -14.54 -1.45
C GLN A 30 12.07 -14.04 -0.06
N VAL A 31 11.58 -12.81 0.07
CA VAL A 31 11.11 -12.24 1.35
C VAL A 31 10.05 -13.13 2.00
N ALA A 32 9.07 -13.59 1.21
CA ALA A 32 8.04 -14.51 1.73
C ALA A 32 8.64 -15.84 2.19
N THR A 33 9.57 -16.41 1.44
CA THR A 33 10.25 -17.66 1.80
C THR A 33 11.03 -17.51 3.11
N GLU A 34 11.84 -16.46 3.22
CA GLU A 34 12.62 -16.18 4.44
C GLU A 34 11.72 -15.94 5.66
N ALA A 35 10.60 -15.23 5.48
CA ALA A 35 9.63 -15.03 6.55
C ALA A 35 9.00 -16.36 7.02
N ILE A 36 8.66 -17.26 6.10
CA ILE A 36 8.12 -18.59 6.39
C ILE A 36 9.14 -19.45 7.15
N GLU A 37 10.40 -19.46 6.71
CA GLU A 37 11.48 -20.18 7.37
C GLU A 37 11.74 -19.63 8.78
N TRP A 38 11.77 -18.33 8.94
CA TRP A 38 11.93 -17.68 10.23
C TRP A 38 10.78 -18.03 11.20
N LEU A 39 9.53 -18.02 10.73
CA LEU A 39 8.37 -18.41 11.53
C LEU A 39 8.45 -19.87 11.99
N ALA A 40 9.05 -20.76 11.18
CA ALA A 40 9.23 -22.16 11.52
C ALA A 40 10.34 -22.41 12.54
N THR A 41 11.30 -21.49 12.69
CA THR A 41 12.47 -21.60 13.53
C THR A 41 12.45 -20.57 14.68
N ASP A 42 12.92 -19.38 14.43
CA ASP A 42 13.08 -18.31 15.42
C ASP A 42 11.75 -17.75 15.93
N GLY A 43 10.69 -17.80 15.13
CA GLY A 43 9.34 -17.40 15.54
C GLY A 43 8.77 -18.20 16.72
N LYS A 44 9.35 -19.39 17.02
CA LYS A 44 8.98 -20.26 18.15
C LYS A 44 9.69 -19.92 19.46
N GLN A 45 10.56 -18.95 19.46
CA GLN A 45 11.26 -18.53 20.68
C GLN A 45 10.31 -17.98 21.74
N LYS A 46 10.76 -18.02 23.02
CA LYS A 46 9.94 -17.56 24.16
C LYS A 46 9.87 -16.04 24.30
N ASN A 47 10.85 -15.32 23.76
CA ASN A 47 10.89 -13.87 23.85
C ASN A 47 9.89 -13.24 22.85
N PRO A 48 9.25 -12.12 23.22
CA PRO A 48 8.47 -11.34 22.26
C PRO A 48 9.31 -10.92 21.05
N TRP A 49 8.68 -10.92 19.89
CA TRP A 49 9.33 -10.51 18.64
C TRP A 49 8.41 -9.64 17.79
N VAL A 50 9.01 -8.89 16.90
CA VAL A 50 8.33 -8.17 15.83
C VAL A 50 9.00 -8.57 14.52
N LEU A 51 8.23 -9.15 13.61
CA LEU A 51 8.68 -9.48 12.26
C LEU A 51 8.09 -8.45 11.28
N PHE A 52 8.95 -7.72 10.61
CA PHE A 52 8.56 -6.79 9.55
C PHE A 52 8.84 -7.43 8.19
N VAL A 53 7.76 -7.73 7.45
CA VAL A 53 7.83 -8.34 6.12
C VAL A 53 7.48 -7.25 5.10
N SER A 54 8.46 -6.79 4.33
CA SER A 54 8.31 -5.71 3.37
C SER A 54 8.42 -6.23 1.96
N MET A 55 7.37 -6.07 1.17
CA MET A 55 7.28 -6.44 -0.23
C MET A 55 7.17 -5.19 -1.10
N VAL A 56 7.63 -5.28 -2.36
CA VAL A 56 7.67 -4.15 -3.29
C VAL A 56 6.41 -4.08 -4.16
N ALA A 57 5.90 -5.22 -4.63
CA ALA A 57 4.68 -5.24 -5.44
C ALA A 57 3.47 -4.72 -4.63
N PRO A 58 2.53 -4.03 -5.27
CA PRO A 58 2.35 -3.79 -6.70
C PRO A 58 3.05 -2.53 -7.25
N HIS A 59 4.14 -2.05 -6.64
CA HIS A 59 4.88 -0.89 -7.12
C HIS A 59 5.39 -1.11 -8.55
N PHE A 60 5.44 -0.03 -9.34
CA PHE A 60 6.06 -0.02 -10.66
C PHE A 60 7.49 -0.63 -10.65
N PRO A 61 7.86 -1.44 -11.68
CA PRO A 61 7.20 -1.71 -12.95
C PRO A 61 5.94 -2.58 -12.82
N LEU A 62 4.89 -2.29 -13.61
CA LEU A 62 3.65 -3.02 -13.58
C LEU A 62 3.77 -4.28 -14.47
N ILE A 63 4.59 -5.20 -14.03
CA ILE A 63 4.84 -6.49 -14.70
C ILE A 63 4.48 -7.59 -13.71
N ALA A 64 3.40 -8.33 -13.99
CA ALA A 64 2.89 -9.39 -13.15
C ALA A 64 3.29 -10.77 -13.68
N PRO A 65 3.55 -11.76 -12.81
CA PRO A 65 3.72 -13.14 -13.27
C PRO A 65 2.52 -13.58 -14.11
N GLN A 66 2.78 -14.36 -15.16
CA GLN A 66 1.80 -14.69 -16.20
C GLN A 66 0.48 -15.21 -15.65
N GLU A 67 0.54 -16.15 -14.70
CA GLU A 67 -0.64 -16.76 -14.09
C GLU A 67 -1.56 -15.77 -13.38
N PHE A 68 -1.01 -14.71 -12.79
CA PHE A 68 -1.78 -13.67 -12.12
C PHE A 68 -2.27 -12.60 -13.10
N TYR A 69 -1.48 -12.28 -14.13
CA TYR A 69 -1.89 -11.38 -15.21
C TYR A 69 -3.11 -11.91 -15.96
N ASP A 70 -3.11 -13.19 -16.30
CA ASP A 70 -4.17 -13.85 -17.08
C ASP A 70 -5.54 -13.82 -16.40
N LEU A 71 -5.60 -13.60 -15.08
CA LEU A 71 -6.86 -13.44 -14.34
C LEU A 71 -7.60 -12.15 -14.75
N TYR A 72 -6.87 -11.14 -15.22
CA TYR A 72 -7.40 -9.78 -15.44
C TYR A 72 -7.33 -9.31 -16.89
N ASP A 73 -6.50 -9.92 -17.73
CA ASP A 73 -6.24 -9.48 -19.11
C ASP A 73 -7.53 -9.30 -19.94
N LYS A 74 -8.47 -10.25 -19.81
CA LYS A 74 -9.71 -10.25 -20.59
C LYS A 74 -10.85 -9.42 -19.98
N LEU A 75 -10.66 -8.82 -18.81
CA LEU A 75 -11.72 -8.08 -18.13
C LEU A 75 -11.96 -6.68 -18.72
N GLY A 76 -11.04 -6.18 -19.55
CA GLY A 76 -11.19 -4.87 -20.18
C GLY A 76 -11.20 -3.70 -19.18
N LEU A 77 -10.45 -3.82 -18.10
CA LEU A 77 -10.41 -2.84 -17.00
C LEU A 77 -9.97 -1.47 -17.51
N MET A 78 -10.67 -0.43 -17.05
CA MET A 78 -10.36 0.97 -17.35
C MET A 78 -10.60 1.83 -16.11
N PRO A 79 -9.87 2.95 -15.97
CA PRO A 79 -10.15 3.93 -14.92
C PRO A 79 -11.58 4.44 -15.02
N THR A 80 -12.18 4.75 -13.87
CA THR A 80 -13.59 5.13 -13.78
C THR A 80 -13.81 6.58 -13.37
N LYS A 81 -12.82 7.20 -12.72
CA LYS A 81 -12.94 8.56 -12.20
C LYS A 81 -12.36 9.58 -13.20
N PRO A 82 -13.18 10.50 -13.73
CA PRO A 82 -12.73 11.55 -14.62
C PRO A 82 -11.91 12.61 -13.86
N ARG A 83 -11.22 13.47 -14.60
CA ARG A 83 -10.60 14.68 -14.02
C ARG A 83 -11.64 15.53 -13.32
N GLU A 84 -11.26 16.10 -12.19
CA GLU A 84 -12.08 17.10 -11.49
C GLU A 84 -12.16 18.40 -12.27
N SER A 85 -13.31 19.06 -12.19
CA SER A 85 -13.49 20.40 -12.78
C SER A 85 -14.38 21.25 -11.84
N PRO A 86 -13.83 22.29 -11.18
CA PRO A 86 -12.42 22.73 -11.22
C PRO A 86 -11.49 21.78 -10.44
N GLU A 87 -10.27 21.59 -10.95
CA GLU A 87 -9.21 20.88 -10.24
C GLU A 87 -8.53 21.81 -9.23
N HIS A 88 -8.16 21.26 -8.06
CA HIS A 88 -7.38 22.03 -7.07
C HIS A 88 -6.05 22.51 -7.68
N PRO A 89 -5.65 23.79 -7.51
CA PRO A 89 -4.48 24.37 -8.17
C PRO A 89 -3.17 23.60 -7.93
N TRP A 90 -2.99 23.03 -6.73
CA TRP A 90 -1.83 22.22 -6.42
C TRP A 90 -1.82 20.88 -7.20
N HIS A 91 -2.97 20.19 -7.28
CA HIS A 91 -3.10 18.97 -8.08
C HIS A 91 -2.85 19.25 -9.57
N HIS A 92 -3.38 20.34 -10.08
CA HIS A 92 -3.11 20.80 -11.43
C HIS A 92 -1.62 21.01 -11.70
N ALA A 93 -0.90 21.66 -10.79
CA ALA A 93 0.54 21.86 -10.91
C ALA A 93 1.31 20.53 -10.85
N MET A 94 0.94 19.62 -9.94
CA MET A 94 1.56 18.30 -9.84
C MET A 94 1.31 17.43 -11.08
N ARG A 95 0.11 17.46 -11.64
CA ARG A 95 -0.22 16.80 -12.93
C ARG A 95 0.69 17.29 -14.05
N ASN A 96 0.88 18.59 -14.15
CA ASN A 96 1.71 19.21 -15.20
C ASN A 96 3.20 18.84 -15.09
N CYS A 97 3.66 18.29 -13.96
CA CYS A 97 5.00 17.74 -13.83
C CYS A 97 5.14 16.33 -14.42
N GLN A 98 4.05 15.59 -14.56
CA GLN A 98 4.04 14.22 -15.08
C GLN A 98 3.91 14.24 -16.62
N ILE A 99 4.47 13.21 -17.26
CA ILE A 99 4.33 12.99 -18.70
C ILE A 99 3.66 11.63 -18.85
N MET A 100 2.35 11.63 -19.12
CA MET A 100 1.52 10.43 -19.15
C MET A 100 0.91 10.14 -20.54
N ASP A 101 1.34 10.90 -21.55
CA ASP A 101 0.80 10.82 -22.92
C ASP A 101 0.98 9.43 -23.56
N ASN A 102 1.93 8.64 -23.05
CA ASN A 102 2.19 7.28 -23.53
C ASN A 102 1.19 6.23 -23.04
N PHE A 103 0.32 6.56 -22.09
CA PHE A 103 -0.75 5.67 -21.65
C PHE A 103 -1.95 5.74 -22.60
N THR A 104 -1.82 5.09 -23.76
CA THR A 104 -2.97 4.83 -24.64
C THR A 104 -4.00 3.96 -23.95
N SER A 105 -5.23 3.89 -24.47
CA SER A 105 -6.28 3.03 -23.92
C SER A 105 -5.87 1.55 -23.86
N GLU A 106 -5.07 1.09 -24.83
CA GLU A 106 -4.53 -0.27 -24.85
C GLU A 106 -3.52 -0.47 -23.71
N ARG A 107 -2.53 0.40 -23.61
CA ARG A 107 -1.53 0.35 -22.52
C ARG A 107 -2.15 0.48 -21.14
N THR A 108 -3.18 1.30 -21.01
CA THR A 108 -3.94 1.43 -19.77
C THR A 108 -4.58 0.12 -19.35
N ARG A 109 -5.23 -0.61 -20.27
CA ARG A 109 -5.77 -1.94 -19.97
C ARG A 109 -4.72 -2.93 -19.52
N VAL A 110 -3.59 -2.98 -20.26
CA VAL A 110 -2.46 -3.85 -19.90
C VAL A 110 -1.90 -3.49 -18.52
N ALA A 111 -1.72 -2.20 -18.24
CA ALA A 111 -1.21 -1.73 -16.95
C ALA A 111 -2.15 -2.08 -15.79
N LEU A 112 -3.46 -1.91 -15.97
CA LEU A 112 -4.45 -2.27 -14.96
C LEU A 112 -4.51 -3.78 -14.73
N ALA A 113 -4.50 -4.60 -15.79
CA ALA A 113 -4.44 -6.05 -15.64
C ALA A 113 -3.18 -6.49 -14.87
N SER A 114 -2.04 -5.86 -15.17
CA SER A 114 -0.79 -6.10 -14.45
C SER A 114 -0.84 -5.67 -12.99
N TYR A 115 -1.39 -4.51 -12.69
CA TYR A 115 -1.51 -4.02 -11.31
C TYR A 115 -2.37 -4.97 -10.47
N TYR A 116 -3.55 -5.34 -10.96
CA TYR A 116 -4.41 -6.29 -10.25
C TYR A 116 -3.78 -7.68 -10.16
N GLY A 117 -3.05 -8.11 -11.19
CA GLY A 117 -2.24 -9.33 -11.15
C GLY A 117 -1.17 -9.29 -10.06
N LEU A 118 -0.46 -8.16 -9.92
CA LEU A 118 0.52 -7.97 -8.83
C LEU A 118 -0.14 -7.95 -7.44
N VAL A 119 -1.33 -7.36 -7.30
CA VAL A 119 -2.09 -7.42 -6.03
C VAL A 119 -2.43 -8.86 -5.68
N THR A 120 -2.89 -9.67 -6.65
CA THR A 120 -3.20 -11.09 -6.42
C THR A 120 -1.93 -11.90 -6.13
N PHE A 121 -0.82 -11.58 -6.78
CA PHE A 121 0.49 -12.18 -6.48
C PHE A 121 0.92 -11.94 -5.03
N ILE A 122 0.77 -10.71 -4.52
CA ILE A 122 1.06 -10.40 -3.11
C ILE A 122 0.10 -11.12 -2.17
N ASP A 123 -1.18 -11.19 -2.51
CA ASP A 123 -2.18 -11.91 -1.70
C ASP A 123 -1.83 -13.40 -1.58
N ASP A 124 -1.35 -14.04 -2.65
CA ASP A 124 -0.85 -15.42 -2.62
C ASP A 124 0.35 -15.58 -1.67
N LEU A 125 1.31 -14.66 -1.74
CA LEU A 125 2.48 -14.69 -0.84
C LEU A 125 2.09 -14.48 0.63
N ILE A 126 1.20 -13.54 0.90
CA ILE A 126 0.64 -13.30 2.24
C ILE A 126 -0.09 -14.54 2.73
N GLY A 127 -0.90 -15.18 1.88
CA GLY A 127 -1.58 -16.44 2.21
C GLY A 127 -0.62 -17.54 2.67
N LYS A 128 0.53 -17.67 2.01
CA LYS A 128 1.59 -18.63 2.39
C LYS A 128 2.21 -18.30 3.74
N ILE A 129 2.48 -17.01 4.01
CA ILE A 129 3.02 -16.57 5.30
C ILE A 129 2.01 -16.81 6.43
N LEU A 130 0.73 -16.48 6.21
CA LEU A 130 -0.34 -16.73 7.18
C LEU A 130 -0.52 -18.23 7.45
N GLY A 131 -0.40 -19.07 6.41
CA GLY A 131 -0.37 -20.52 6.53
C GLY A 131 0.79 -21.01 7.41
N ALA A 132 1.96 -20.40 7.31
CA ALA A 132 3.09 -20.71 8.17
C ALA A 132 2.87 -20.32 9.64
N VAL A 133 2.22 -19.17 9.90
CA VAL A 133 1.80 -18.77 11.26
C VAL A 133 0.89 -19.84 11.88
N GLU A 134 -0.09 -20.32 11.13
CA GLU A 134 -1.04 -21.35 11.58
C GLU A 134 -0.36 -22.69 11.80
N GLN A 135 0.39 -23.20 10.83
CA GLN A 135 1.08 -24.48 10.87
C GLN A 135 2.08 -24.58 12.04
N ASN A 136 2.67 -23.46 12.44
CA ASN A 136 3.61 -23.38 13.55
C ASN A 136 2.94 -23.12 14.91
N GLY A 137 1.59 -23.07 14.96
CA GLY A 137 0.83 -22.87 16.20
C GLY A 137 0.92 -21.46 16.79
N LEU A 138 1.28 -20.45 15.96
CA LEU A 138 1.53 -19.09 16.41
C LEU A 138 0.25 -18.21 16.40
N SER A 139 -0.83 -18.66 15.78
CA SER A 139 -2.05 -17.85 15.53
C SER A 139 -2.67 -17.26 16.81
N ASN A 140 -2.60 -17.97 17.94
CA ASN A 140 -3.21 -17.54 19.19
C ASN A 140 -2.35 -16.55 20.00
N ASN A 141 -1.11 -16.32 19.57
CA ASN A 141 -0.15 -15.45 20.25
C ASN A 141 0.52 -14.43 19.31
N THR A 142 -0.02 -14.23 18.12
CA THR A 142 0.55 -13.31 17.13
C THR A 142 -0.53 -12.35 16.66
N GLN A 143 -0.22 -11.05 16.74
CA GLN A 143 -0.99 -10.01 16.07
C GLN A 143 -0.40 -9.78 14.70
N ILE A 144 -1.25 -9.63 13.69
CA ILE A 144 -0.89 -9.46 12.28
C ILE A 144 -1.45 -8.13 11.81
N PHE A 145 -0.61 -7.35 11.17
CA PHE A 145 -0.94 -6.04 10.59
C PHE A 145 -0.59 -6.07 9.11
N TYR A 146 -1.59 -5.85 8.26
CA TYR A 146 -1.38 -5.64 6.82
C TYR A 146 -1.64 -4.18 6.50
N LEU A 147 -0.62 -3.54 5.95
CA LEU A 147 -0.58 -2.12 5.66
C LEU A 147 0.15 -1.87 4.33
N SER A 148 -0.02 -0.68 3.78
CA SER A 148 0.83 -0.15 2.71
C SER A 148 1.39 1.22 3.13
N ASP A 149 2.47 1.67 2.51
CA ASP A 149 3.03 3.01 2.71
C ASP A 149 2.26 4.08 1.93
N HIS A 150 1.74 3.73 0.74
CA HIS A 150 0.92 4.58 -0.12
C HIS A 150 0.11 3.71 -1.08
N GLY A 151 -0.82 4.32 -1.79
CA GLY A 151 -1.53 3.71 -2.89
C GLY A 151 -0.94 4.06 -4.26
N ASP A 152 -1.71 3.86 -5.32
CA ASP A 152 -1.38 4.24 -6.69
C ASP A 152 -2.65 4.71 -7.41
N ASN A 153 -2.54 5.77 -8.22
CA ASN A 153 -3.68 6.32 -8.96
C ASN A 153 -4.16 5.41 -10.09
N ILE A 154 -3.32 4.52 -10.58
CA ILE A 154 -3.64 3.50 -11.62
C ILE A 154 -4.51 4.01 -12.79
N GLY A 155 -4.24 5.21 -13.27
CA GLY A 155 -4.97 5.84 -14.39
C GLY A 155 -6.19 6.65 -13.98
N GLU A 156 -6.66 6.58 -12.74
CA GLU A 156 -7.77 7.42 -12.28
C GLU A 156 -7.42 8.91 -12.43
N ARG A 157 -8.36 9.70 -12.94
CA ARG A 157 -8.16 11.12 -13.29
C ARG A 157 -6.97 11.36 -14.23
N ASP A 158 -6.60 10.37 -15.07
CA ASP A 158 -5.39 10.36 -15.91
C ASP A 158 -4.08 10.53 -15.10
N LEU A 159 -4.03 10.00 -13.88
CA LEU A 159 -2.86 10.02 -13.01
C LEU A 159 -2.34 8.60 -12.79
N TRP A 160 -1.02 8.48 -12.68
CA TRP A 160 -0.33 7.23 -12.38
C TRP A 160 0.65 7.42 -11.23
N GLY A 161 0.87 6.36 -10.45
CA GLY A 161 1.70 6.43 -9.26
C GLY A 161 1.00 7.22 -8.14
N LYS A 162 1.79 7.83 -7.31
CA LYS A 162 1.41 8.59 -6.12
C LYS A 162 1.83 10.05 -6.27
N SER A 163 1.97 10.75 -5.17
CA SER A 163 2.42 12.15 -5.10
C SER A 163 1.29 13.16 -5.22
N ASN A 164 0.14 12.81 -4.69
CA ASN A 164 -1.03 13.70 -4.55
C ASN A 164 -1.85 13.26 -3.33
N PHE A 165 -2.96 13.94 -3.06
CA PHE A 165 -3.85 13.66 -1.94
C PHE A 165 -5.19 13.03 -2.36
N TYR A 166 -5.27 12.48 -3.56
CA TYR A 166 -6.42 11.66 -3.91
C TYR A 166 -6.44 10.35 -3.13
N GLU A 167 -7.63 9.85 -2.87
CA GLU A 167 -7.84 8.62 -2.10
C GLU A 167 -7.02 7.44 -2.64
N GLU A 168 -6.87 7.35 -3.97
CA GLU A 168 -6.09 6.31 -4.62
C GLU A 168 -4.59 6.36 -4.24
N SER A 169 -4.09 7.52 -3.82
CA SER A 169 -2.70 7.70 -3.40
C SER A 169 -2.51 7.59 -1.89
N VAL A 170 -3.45 8.10 -1.10
CA VAL A 170 -3.31 8.21 0.37
C VAL A 170 -4.16 7.21 1.14
N GLY A 171 -5.25 6.70 0.55
CA GLY A 171 -6.09 5.67 1.15
C GLY A 171 -5.44 4.30 1.05
N ILE A 172 -4.79 3.88 2.11
CA ILE A 172 -4.09 2.60 2.19
C ILE A 172 -4.92 1.54 2.94
N PRO A 173 -4.73 0.26 2.66
CA PRO A 173 -5.33 -0.80 3.47
C PRO A 173 -4.80 -0.76 4.90
N CYS A 174 -5.67 -1.05 5.86
CA CYS A 174 -5.30 -1.29 7.26
C CYS A 174 -6.14 -2.46 7.78
N ILE A 175 -5.56 -3.66 7.75
CA ILE A 175 -6.21 -4.89 8.22
C ILE A 175 -5.42 -5.43 9.39
N ILE A 176 -6.09 -5.64 10.52
CA ILE A 176 -5.45 -6.15 11.73
C ILE A 176 -6.18 -7.39 12.25
N LYS A 177 -5.41 -8.37 12.74
CA LYS A 177 -5.93 -9.64 13.27
C LYS A 177 -5.07 -10.13 14.43
N GLY A 178 -5.66 -10.80 15.40
CA GLY A 178 -4.95 -11.51 16.46
C GLY A 178 -5.52 -11.27 17.85
N PRO A 179 -4.82 -11.69 18.89
CA PRO A 179 -5.26 -11.54 20.28
C PRO A 179 -5.60 -10.10 20.64
N GLY A 180 -6.74 -9.90 21.30
CA GLY A 180 -7.21 -8.58 21.73
C GLY A 180 -7.80 -7.69 20.63
N ILE A 181 -7.96 -8.21 19.42
CA ILE A 181 -8.54 -7.49 18.28
C ILE A 181 -9.92 -8.07 17.97
N PRO A 182 -11.00 -7.24 17.93
CA PRO A 182 -12.35 -7.69 17.61
C PRO A 182 -12.43 -8.28 16.19
N ALA A 183 -12.97 -9.47 16.04
CA ALA A 183 -13.16 -10.10 14.74
C ALA A 183 -14.35 -9.48 13.98
N GLY A 184 -14.19 -9.29 12.67
CA GLY A 184 -15.26 -8.83 11.77
C GLY A 184 -15.69 -7.37 11.97
N LYS A 185 -14.98 -6.59 12.78
CA LYS A 185 -15.26 -5.16 12.97
C LYS A 185 -14.69 -4.34 11.81
N ILE A 186 -15.48 -3.41 11.30
CA ILE A 186 -15.04 -2.33 10.42
C ILE A 186 -14.98 -1.06 11.28
N LEU A 187 -13.78 -0.54 11.49
CA LEU A 187 -13.55 0.71 12.20
C LEU A 187 -13.74 1.88 11.25
N LYS A 188 -14.51 2.86 11.65
CA LYS A 188 -14.77 4.10 10.89
C LYS A 188 -13.97 5.31 11.40
N THR A 189 -13.32 5.19 12.55
CA THR A 189 -12.37 6.19 13.05
C THR A 189 -11.21 6.34 12.04
N PRO A 190 -10.91 7.55 11.57
CA PRO A 190 -9.74 7.78 10.73
C PRO A 190 -8.45 7.33 11.43
N VAL A 191 -7.59 6.60 10.71
CA VAL A 191 -6.30 6.10 11.21
C VAL A 191 -5.18 6.47 10.24
N SER A 192 -3.95 6.44 10.72
CA SER A 192 -2.77 6.84 9.95
C SER A 192 -1.60 5.91 10.26
N LEU A 193 -0.59 5.87 9.40
CA LEU A 193 0.65 5.13 9.63
C LEU A 193 1.37 5.56 10.92
N VAL A 194 1.13 6.78 11.40
CA VAL A 194 1.65 7.27 12.68
C VAL A 194 1.14 6.42 13.86
N ASP A 195 -0.02 5.78 13.73
CA ASP A 195 -0.61 4.92 14.74
C ASP A 195 0.08 3.55 14.87
N VAL A 196 0.88 3.17 13.88
CA VAL A 196 1.58 1.87 13.86
C VAL A 196 2.65 1.77 14.94
N TYR A 197 3.43 2.83 15.14
CA TYR A 197 4.49 2.86 16.15
C TYR A 197 3.98 2.56 17.57
N PRO A 198 3.01 3.33 18.13
CA PRO A 198 2.48 3.02 19.47
C PRO A 198 1.76 1.66 19.51
N THR A 199 1.21 1.19 18.39
CA THR A 199 0.58 -0.14 18.30
C THR A 199 1.61 -1.25 18.52
N ILE A 200 2.73 -1.21 17.82
CA ILE A 200 3.80 -2.22 17.92
C ILE A 200 4.37 -2.26 19.35
N LEU A 201 4.70 -1.10 19.91
CA LEU A 201 5.25 -1.05 21.27
C LEU A 201 4.27 -1.64 22.29
N LYS A 202 3.01 -1.24 22.23
CA LYS A 202 1.99 -1.75 23.13
C LYS A 202 1.76 -3.24 22.98
N SER A 203 1.76 -3.75 21.75
CA SER A 203 1.64 -5.18 21.46
C SER A 203 2.82 -5.98 22.04
N ALA A 204 4.01 -5.38 22.09
CA ALA A 204 5.18 -5.97 22.73
C ALA A 204 5.22 -5.78 24.27
N GLY A 205 4.18 -5.20 24.88
CA GLY A 205 4.14 -4.92 26.32
C GLY A 205 4.98 -3.74 26.76
N ILE A 206 5.39 -2.87 25.83
CA ILE A 206 6.19 -1.67 26.09
C ILE A 206 5.25 -0.46 26.12
N THR A 207 5.32 0.34 27.17
CA THR A 207 4.59 1.61 27.23
C THR A 207 5.26 2.61 26.26
N PRO A 208 4.57 3.09 25.22
CA PRO A 208 5.14 4.08 24.34
C PRO A 208 5.35 5.39 25.06
N GLU A 209 6.46 6.08 24.76
CA GLU A 209 6.61 7.48 25.12
C GLU A 209 5.50 8.33 24.50
N ALA A 210 5.25 9.52 25.05
CA ALA A 210 4.30 10.48 24.49
C ALA A 210 4.74 10.90 23.06
N LYS A 211 4.26 10.21 22.06
CA LYS A 211 4.48 10.44 20.62
C LYS A 211 3.13 10.63 19.94
N PRO A 212 3.09 11.25 18.76
CA PRO A 212 1.89 11.25 17.94
C PRO A 212 1.42 9.82 17.63
N GLY A 213 0.11 9.66 17.49
CA GLY A 213 -0.52 8.38 17.17
C GLY A 213 -1.19 7.71 18.38
N THR A 214 -2.13 6.84 18.06
CA THR A 214 -2.90 6.03 19.02
C THR A 214 -2.86 4.58 18.58
N SER A 215 -2.68 3.64 19.52
CA SER A 215 -2.65 2.22 19.18
C SER A 215 -3.89 1.80 18.39
N LEU A 216 -3.70 1.19 17.21
CA LEU A 216 -4.76 0.63 16.37
C LEU A 216 -5.58 -0.43 17.11
N VAL A 217 -4.96 -1.17 18.03
CA VAL A 217 -5.66 -2.15 18.88
C VAL A 217 -6.62 -1.45 19.83
N ASP A 218 -6.22 -0.31 20.40
CA ASP A 218 -7.11 0.48 21.28
C ASP A 218 -8.27 1.08 20.48
N LEU A 219 -7.97 1.66 19.32
CA LEU A 219 -8.99 2.21 18.42
C LEU A 219 -9.97 1.13 17.97
N ALA A 220 -9.48 -0.08 17.66
CA ALA A 220 -10.33 -1.21 17.28
C ALA A 220 -11.29 -1.65 18.41
N ASN A 221 -10.92 -1.44 19.67
CA ASN A 221 -11.75 -1.75 20.84
C ASN A 221 -12.61 -0.59 21.34
N ALA A 222 -12.39 0.61 20.80
CA ALA A 222 -13.17 1.80 21.16
C ALA A 222 -14.46 1.93 20.33
N VAL A 223 -15.29 2.88 20.70
CA VAL A 223 -16.39 3.40 19.86
C VAL A 223 -15.80 4.23 18.74
N ASP A 224 -16.42 4.21 17.56
CA ASP A 224 -15.97 5.01 16.43
C ASP A 224 -15.97 6.50 16.77
N ASP A 225 -14.87 7.17 16.49
CA ASP A 225 -14.66 8.61 16.62
C ASP A 225 -14.53 9.22 15.23
N PHE A 226 -15.58 9.83 14.75
CA PHE A 226 -15.63 10.48 13.44
C PHE A 226 -14.97 11.86 13.41
N GLU A 227 -14.71 12.44 14.59
CA GLU A 227 -14.08 13.75 14.72
C GLU A 227 -12.55 13.65 14.84
N ARG A 228 -12.02 12.42 14.89
CA ARG A 228 -10.57 12.21 14.91
C ARG A 228 -9.95 12.68 13.59
N LEU A 229 -8.97 13.56 13.70
CA LEU A 229 -8.24 14.08 12.56
C LEU A 229 -6.99 13.24 12.29
N VAL A 230 -6.71 12.99 11.02
CA VAL A 230 -5.44 12.45 10.52
C VAL A 230 -4.81 13.48 9.60
N PHE A 231 -3.48 13.52 9.62
CA PHE A 231 -2.71 14.52 8.92
C PHE A 231 -1.80 13.89 7.87
N SER A 232 -1.77 14.46 6.68
CA SER A 232 -0.83 14.09 5.64
C SER A 232 -0.17 15.32 5.05
N GLU A 233 1.10 15.21 4.68
CA GLU A 233 1.86 16.32 4.09
C GLU A 233 2.74 15.84 2.94
N TYR A 234 2.96 16.71 1.97
CA TYR A 234 3.79 16.43 0.82
C TYR A 234 4.73 17.61 0.53
N HIS A 235 6.04 17.36 0.63
CA HIS A 235 7.11 18.32 0.38
C HIS A 235 8.12 17.81 -0.64
N ALA A 236 7.83 16.67 -1.27
CA ALA A 236 8.81 15.94 -2.06
C ALA A 236 8.89 16.41 -3.51
N VAL A 237 9.65 15.66 -4.28
CA VAL A 237 10.10 15.91 -5.66
C VAL A 237 9.00 16.48 -6.56
N GLY A 238 9.29 17.62 -7.20
CA GLY A 238 8.41 18.25 -8.17
C GLY A 238 7.21 18.97 -7.57
N SER A 239 7.12 19.09 -6.25
CA SER A 239 6.07 19.90 -5.64
C SER A 239 6.37 21.40 -5.80
N PRO A 240 5.40 22.21 -6.24
CA PRO A 240 5.56 23.66 -6.34
C PRO A 240 5.65 24.34 -4.97
N THR A 241 5.05 23.73 -3.96
CA THR A 241 4.99 24.19 -2.57
C THR A 241 4.76 23.00 -1.66
N GLY A 242 4.99 23.13 -0.36
CA GLY A 242 4.43 22.19 0.62
C GLY A 242 2.91 22.15 0.48
N ALA A 243 2.33 20.98 0.69
CA ALA A 243 0.88 20.79 0.70
C ALA A 243 0.50 19.92 1.91
N PHE A 244 -0.67 20.20 2.46
CA PHE A 244 -1.17 19.58 3.68
C PHE A 244 -2.62 19.16 3.48
N MET A 245 -2.99 18.03 4.10
CA MET A 245 -4.35 17.51 4.10
C MET A 245 -4.71 17.06 5.53
N ILE A 246 -5.93 17.33 5.92
CA ILE A 246 -6.54 16.88 7.18
C ILE A 246 -7.82 16.12 6.84
#